data_c88b06604077affa6f696a6f5bee7997
#
_entry.id   c88b06604077affa6f696a6f5bee7997
#
_cell.length_a   1.000
_cell.length_b   1.000
_cell.length_c   1.000
_cell.angle_alpha   90.00
_cell.angle_beta   90.00
_cell.angle_gamma   90.00
#
_symmetry.space_group_name_H-M   'P 1'
#
loop_
_entity.id
_entity.type
_entity.pdbx_description
1 polymer ?
#
loop_
_entity_poly.entity_id
_entity_poly.type
_entity_poly.pdbx_seq_one_letter_code
_entity_poly.pdbx_strand_id
1 'polypeptide(L)'
;MSSLFLENYGILNSSNNWQLSPEELQNIVIQNGMGQETQSGVLAVNTGVFTGRSPKDRFIVKDHITEKKVWWDQKFNQPFDPEKFDNLYEKVVRYLSGKKLYVRDGYLCSDKRYQLNIRSISEYPWSDLFVHNLFFRISKIEKIFPDWLLLCAPGFQANPKTDGTREKNFSILNFQKKIVMIGGSGYTGEIKKSIFSVLNFILPTYKNVFPMHCAANIGKHTKDTALFFGLSGTGKTTISNDVNRKLIGDDEHGWTYDDIIFNFEGGCYAKILGISKEREPMIYHAIKRGAMLENVVLKKRTKEVDFFNDSITQNMRISYPIYFINNIEKKLLSSNIRNIFFLTYDAFGVLPPIAKLNKEQSAYYFLLGYTSKVAGTELNINKPQATFSSCFGAPFMPLHPVTYTKMLIEKLKNTKINVWMVNTGLISGGETLGFRIKLKDTRKLVQCALDGCLSRVHYEKYPIFNFQIPKYCPGISSNILNPKKTWNNKKLYHDQVEKLVKKFIKNFDTYRKYADKNISYEEPKIEQ
;
A
#
# COMPACT_ATOMS: atom_id res chain seq x y z
N MET A 1 -24.68 -29.67 -1.19
CA MET A 1 -23.24 -29.54 -1.58
C MET A 1 -22.39 -28.76 -0.56
N SER A 2 -22.88 -28.49 0.64
CA SER A 2 -22.32 -27.36 1.39
C SER A 2 -21.58 -27.67 2.70
N SER A 3 -21.80 -28.79 3.36
CA SER A 3 -21.08 -29.09 4.61
C SER A 3 -19.73 -29.79 4.41
N LEU A 4 -19.66 -30.72 3.48
CA LEU A 4 -18.45 -31.52 3.17
C LEU A 4 -17.20 -30.70 2.83
N PHE A 5 -17.37 -29.46 2.48
CA PHE A 5 -16.31 -28.60 1.98
C PHE A 5 -15.52 -27.88 3.10
N LEU A 6 -16.21 -27.43 4.16
CA LEU A 6 -15.56 -26.80 5.33
C LEU A 6 -14.85 -27.84 6.21
N GLU A 7 -15.32 -29.08 6.19
CA GLU A 7 -14.73 -30.21 6.90
C GLU A 7 -13.28 -30.50 6.47
N ASN A 8 -12.95 -30.25 5.19
CA ASN A 8 -11.56 -30.33 4.71
C ASN A 8 -10.60 -29.35 5.42
N TYR A 9 -11.14 -28.34 6.08
CA TYR A 9 -10.38 -27.36 6.88
C TYR A 9 -10.57 -27.55 8.39
N GLY A 10 -11.22 -28.66 8.81
CA GLY A 10 -11.49 -28.95 10.21
C GLY A 10 -12.66 -28.17 10.82
N ILE A 11 -13.44 -27.45 10.01
CA ILE A 11 -14.61 -26.67 10.46
C ILE A 11 -15.86 -27.56 10.34
N LEU A 12 -16.44 -27.91 11.48
CA LEU A 12 -17.54 -28.88 11.58
C LEU A 12 -18.88 -28.18 11.81
N ASN A 13 -19.96 -28.81 11.35
CA ASN A 13 -21.35 -28.43 11.67
C ASN A 13 -21.66 -26.93 11.36
N SER A 14 -20.96 -26.33 10.42
CA SER A 14 -21.16 -24.93 10.04
C SER A 14 -22.00 -24.81 8.77
N SER A 15 -22.90 -23.82 8.75
CA SER A 15 -23.54 -23.40 7.49
C SER A 15 -22.64 -22.43 6.75
N ASN A 16 -22.55 -22.58 5.43
CA ASN A 16 -21.78 -21.65 4.61
C ASN A 16 -22.66 -20.89 3.63
N ASN A 17 -22.27 -19.63 3.41
CA ASN A 17 -22.83 -18.78 2.37
C ASN A 17 -21.73 -18.61 1.32
N TRP A 18 -21.90 -19.33 0.20
CA TRP A 18 -20.92 -19.38 -0.87
C TRP A 18 -21.17 -18.30 -1.91
N GLN A 19 -20.15 -17.48 -2.23
CA GLN A 19 -20.17 -16.51 -3.33
C GLN A 19 -21.42 -15.62 -3.35
N LEU A 20 -21.84 -15.11 -2.18
CA LEU A 20 -22.96 -14.20 -2.11
C LEU A 20 -22.66 -12.90 -2.88
N SER A 21 -23.69 -12.33 -3.50
CA SER A 21 -23.58 -11.03 -4.14
C SER A 21 -23.33 -9.91 -3.13
N PRO A 22 -22.79 -8.77 -3.53
CA PRO A 22 -22.64 -7.61 -2.66
C PRO A 22 -23.95 -7.17 -2.01
N GLU A 23 -25.06 -7.29 -2.73
CA GLU A 23 -26.38 -6.92 -2.23
C GLU A 23 -26.86 -7.88 -1.13
N GLU A 24 -26.71 -9.19 -1.31
CA GLU A 24 -27.02 -10.19 -0.30
C GLU A 24 -26.19 -9.97 0.96
N LEU A 25 -24.89 -9.71 0.81
CA LEU A 25 -23.99 -9.43 1.94
C LEU A 25 -24.36 -8.14 2.67
N GLN A 26 -24.65 -7.06 1.95
CA GLN A 26 -25.11 -5.80 2.53
C GLN A 26 -26.39 -6.00 3.34
N ASN A 27 -27.37 -6.70 2.78
CA ASN A 27 -28.64 -6.98 3.47
C ASN A 27 -28.41 -7.78 4.75
N ILE A 28 -27.57 -8.81 4.73
CA ILE A 28 -27.22 -9.61 5.91
C ILE A 28 -26.54 -8.76 6.98
N VAL A 29 -25.60 -7.89 6.60
CA VAL A 29 -24.92 -6.98 7.54
C VAL A 29 -25.92 -6.06 8.23
N ILE A 30 -26.86 -5.48 7.47
CA ILE A 30 -27.88 -4.56 8.00
C ILE A 30 -28.88 -5.31 8.90
N GLN A 31 -29.41 -6.45 8.47
CA GLN A 31 -30.36 -7.27 9.23
C GLN A 31 -29.78 -7.75 10.55
N ASN A 32 -28.48 -8.07 10.59
CA ASN A 32 -27.79 -8.47 11.81
C ASN A 32 -27.34 -7.30 12.70
N GLY A 33 -27.67 -6.06 12.35
CA GLY A 33 -27.24 -4.86 13.11
C GLY A 33 -25.75 -4.59 13.09
N MET A 34 -25.01 -5.18 12.12
CA MET A 34 -23.55 -5.09 12.03
C MET A 34 -23.06 -3.89 11.20
N GLY A 35 -23.98 -3.13 10.59
CA GLY A 35 -23.68 -1.95 9.79
C GLY A 35 -24.94 -1.20 9.40
N GLN A 36 -24.78 -0.11 8.67
CA GLN A 36 -25.88 0.75 8.24
C GLN A 36 -25.75 1.08 6.75
N GLU A 37 -26.88 1.29 6.11
CA GLU A 37 -26.91 1.87 4.76
C GLU A 37 -26.82 3.39 4.85
N THR A 38 -25.94 3.98 4.04
CA THR A 38 -25.81 5.43 3.90
C THR A 38 -26.90 5.99 2.97
N GLN A 39 -27.05 7.31 2.92
CA GLN A 39 -27.97 7.96 1.98
C GLN A 39 -27.71 7.58 0.50
N SER A 40 -26.45 7.32 0.14
CA SER A 40 -26.05 6.90 -1.22
C SER A 40 -26.19 5.39 -1.46
N GLY A 41 -26.79 4.63 -0.54
CA GLY A 41 -26.99 3.19 -0.66
C GLY A 41 -25.72 2.34 -0.42
N VAL A 42 -24.67 2.94 0.11
CA VAL A 42 -23.41 2.24 0.42
C VAL A 42 -23.46 1.67 1.83
N LEU A 43 -22.91 0.48 2.01
CA LEU A 43 -22.75 -0.11 3.33
C LEU A 43 -21.67 0.63 4.13
N ALA A 44 -22.00 1.04 5.36
CA ALA A 44 -21.05 1.55 6.34
C ALA A 44 -20.95 0.56 7.52
N VAL A 45 -19.73 0.13 7.86
CA VAL A 45 -19.45 -0.77 8.97
C VAL A 45 -18.48 -0.12 9.96
N ASN A 46 -18.57 -0.53 11.22
CA ASN A 46 -17.59 -0.23 12.24
C ASN A 46 -16.75 -1.49 12.50
N THR A 47 -15.43 -1.39 12.34
CA THR A 47 -14.53 -2.54 12.47
C THR A 47 -14.14 -2.84 13.92
N GLY A 48 -14.77 -2.17 14.89
CA GLY A 48 -14.56 -2.38 16.32
C GLY A 48 -13.34 -1.62 16.85
N VAL A 49 -12.65 -2.22 17.81
CA VAL A 49 -11.50 -1.62 18.49
C VAL A 49 -10.37 -1.25 17.51
N PHE A 50 -10.19 -2.07 16.49
CA PHE A 50 -9.14 -1.87 15.49
C PHE A 50 -9.70 -1.13 14.27
N THR A 51 -9.35 0.14 14.15
CA THR A 51 -9.65 0.97 12.97
C THR A 51 -8.45 1.13 12.02
N GLY A 52 -7.39 0.37 12.28
CA GLY A 52 -6.15 0.34 11.52
C GLY A 52 -5.40 -0.97 11.74
N ARG A 53 -4.32 -1.17 11.01
CA ARG A 53 -3.48 -2.36 11.11
C ARG A 53 -2.69 -2.40 12.41
N SER A 54 -2.39 -3.62 12.87
CA SER A 54 -1.50 -3.91 14.00
C SER A 54 -0.18 -4.55 13.50
N PRO A 55 0.79 -3.77 13.00
CA PRO A 55 2.00 -4.35 12.40
C PRO A 55 2.84 -5.21 13.36
N LYS A 56 2.74 -4.96 14.67
CA LYS A 56 3.44 -5.73 15.70
C LYS A 56 2.78 -7.07 16.02
N ASP A 57 1.53 -7.28 15.58
CA ASP A 57 0.74 -8.50 15.79
C ASP A 57 0.65 -9.32 14.51
N ARG A 58 1.57 -9.06 13.60
CA ARG A 58 1.73 -9.79 12.38
C ARG A 58 2.94 -10.70 12.48
N PHE A 59 2.71 -11.99 12.15
CA PHE A 59 3.70 -13.05 12.33
C PHE A 59 3.88 -13.84 11.03
N ILE A 60 5.04 -14.45 10.88
CA ILE A 60 5.36 -15.42 9.83
C ILE A 60 5.82 -16.70 10.52
N VAL A 61 5.24 -17.85 10.17
CA VAL A 61 5.68 -19.14 10.72
C VAL A 61 7.12 -19.38 10.28
N LYS A 62 7.99 -19.64 11.27
CA LYS A 62 9.42 -19.90 11.05
C LYS A 62 9.64 -21.39 10.88
N ASP A 63 9.71 -21.82 9.64
CA ASP A 63 9.89 -23.21 9.21
C ASP A 63 11.02 -23.33 8.18
N HIS A 64 11.20 -24.53 7.61
CA HIS A 64 12.25 -24.80 6.61
C HIS A 64 12.13 -23.96 5.32
N ILE A 65 10.93 -23.44 5.00
CA ILE A 65 10.71 -22.55 3.83
C ILE A 65 11.19 -21.14 4.13
N THR A 66 10.91 -20.65 5.33
CA THR A 66 11.01 -19.24 5.71
C THR A 66 12.30 -18.92 6.47
N GLU A 67 12.83 -19.88 7.23
CA GLU A 67 13.93 -19.68 8.18
C GLU A 67 15.14 -18.94 7.57
N LYS A 68 15.60 -19.36 6.37
CA LYS A 68 16.76 -18.79 5.70
C LYS A 68 16.45 -17.65 4.72
N LYS A 69 15.16 -17.42 4.40
CA LYS A 69 14.75 -16.48 3.35
C LYS A 69 14.16 -15.21 3.90
N VAL A 70 13.37 -15.30 4.98
CA VAL A 70 12.74 -14.14 5.60
C VAL A 70 13.80 -13.32 6.32
N TRP A 71 13.71 -12.02 6.16
CA TRP A 71 14.47 -11.08 6.98
C TRP A 71 13.78 -10.92 8.33
N TRP A 72 14.30 -11.61 9.33
CA TRP A 72 13.78 -11.65 10.69
C TRP A 72 14.09 -10.37 11.45
N ASP A 73 13.51 -9.26 10.99
CA ASP A 73 13.51 -7.99 11.71
C ASP A 73 12.35 -7.98 12.70
N GLN A 74 12.67 -7.95 13.99
CA GLN A 74 11.68 -7.95 15.08
C GLN A 74 10.64 -6.82 14.99
N LYS A 75 10.89 -5.78 14.18
CA LYS A 75 9.95 -4.69 13.99
C LYS A 75 8.77 -5.07 13.09
N PHE A 76 9.00 -5.88 12.04
CA PHE A 76 7.97 -6.16 11.01
C PHE A 76 7.75 -7.64 10.75
N ASN A 77 8.81 -8.46 10.74
CA ASN A 77 8.74 -9.89 10.46
C ASN A 77 8.92 -10.67 11.77
N GLN A 78 7.84 -10.79 12.55
CA GLN A 78 7.86 -11.52 13.81
C GLN A 78 7.81 -13.03 13.51
N PRO A 79 8.75 -13.85 14.04
CA PRO A 79 8.68 -15.29 13.89
C PRO A 79 7.53 -15.88 14.73
N PHE A 80 6.88 -16.90 14.18
CA PHE A 80 5.88 -17.69 14.88
C PHE A 80 6.27 -19.16 14.87
N ASP A 81 6.08 -19.82 16.01
CA ASP A 81 6.41 -21.23 16.18
C ASP A 81 5.42 -22.13 15.41
N PRO A 82 5.89 -23.14 14.64
CA PRO A 82 5.02 -24.02 13.86
C PRO A 82 4.02 -24.82 14.70
N GLU A 83 4.43 -25.33 15.85
CA GLU A 83 3.54 -26.12 16.73
C GLU A 83 2.47 -25.21 17.38
N LYS A 84 2.86 -24.01 17.82
CA LYS A 84 1.90 -23.02 18.30
C LYS A 84 0.93 -22.58 17.21
N PHE A 85 1.37 -22.53 15.95
CA PHE A 85 0.46 -22.26 14.82
C PHE A 85 -0.60 -23.36 14.70
N ASP A 86 -0.21 -24.62 14.77
CA ASP A 86 -1.12 -25.76 14.64
C ASP A 86 -2.14 -25.76 15.78
N ASN A 87 -1.69 -25.58 17.01
CA ASN A 87 -2.55 -25.48 18.19
C ASN A 87 -3.54 -24.30 18.09
N LEU A 88 -3.07 -23.15 17.62
CA LEU A 88 -3.93 -21.95 17.42
C LEU A 88 -4.93 -22.17 16.27
N TYR A 89 -4.50 -22.80 15.18
CA TYR A 89 -5.37 -23.14 14.05
C TYR A 89 -6.53 -24.04 14.52
N GLU A 90 -6.24 -25.10 15.28
CA GLU A 90 -7.28 -25.96 15.86
C GLU A 90 -8.28 -25.21 16.73
N LYS A 91 -7.80 -24.25 17.55
CA LYS A 91 -8.68 -23.39 18.36
C LYS A 91 -9.57 -22.51 17.48
N VAL A 92 -9.02 -21.91 16.42
CA VAL A 92 -9.77 -21.05 15.51
C VAL A 92 -10.82 -21.86 14.73
N VAL A 93 -10.48 -23.02 14.18
CA VAL A 93 -11.45 -23.84 13.44
C VAL A 93 -12.55 -24.39 14.36
N ARG A 94 -12.21 -24.76 15.60
CA ARG A 94 -13.20 -25.12 16.61
C ARG A 94 -14.14 -23.97 16.95
N TYR A 95 -13.61 -22.77 17.10
CA TYR A 95 -14.40 -21.54 17.32
C TYR A 95 -15.35 -21.22 16.17
N LEU A 96 -14.93 -21.48 14.93
CA LEU A 96 -15.73 -21.26 13.72
C LEU A 96 -16.76 -22.37 13.50
N SER A 97 -16.55 -23.56 14.07
CA SER A 97 -17.47 -24.69 13.96
C SER A 97 -18.82 -24.35 14.58
N GLY A 98 -19.92 -24.78 13.94
CA GLY A 98 -21.28 -24.45 14.32
C GLY A 98 -21.76 -23.05 13.93
N LYS A 99 -20.91 -22.20 13.40
CA LYS A 99 -21.27 -20.82 12.98
C LYS A 99 -21.75 -20.75 11.54
N LYS A 100 -22.47 -19.66 11.23
CA LYS A 100 -22.77 -19.24 9.86
C LYS A 100 -21.54 -18.52 9.30
N LEU A 101 -20.94 -19.08 8.25
CA LEU A 101 -19.71 -18.57 7.65
C LEU A 101 -19.96 -18.06 6.23
N TYR A 102 -19.08 -17.18 5.76
CA TYR A 102 -19.09 -16.59 4.42
C TYR A 102 -17.86 -17.05 3.68
N VAL A 103 -18.07 -17.70 2.54
CA VAL A 103 -17.00 -18.34 1.77
C VAL A 103 -16.94 -17.77 0.38
N ARG A 104 -15.74 -17.35 0.00
CA ARG A 104 -15.48 -16.78 -1.31
C ARG A 104 -14.22 -17.34 -1.92
N ASP A 105 -14.35 -17.80 -3.15
CA ASP A 105 -13.21 -18.05 -4.02
C ASP A 105 -12.97 -16.83 -4.90
N GLY A 106 -11.72 -16.52 -5.11
CA GLY A 106 -11.24 -15.47 -5.97
C GLY A 106 -9.78 -15.70 -6.30
N TYR A 107 -9.18 -14.77 -7.01
CA TYR A 107 -7.76 -14.86 -7.32
C TYR A 107 -7.10 -13.49 -7.25
N LEU A 108 -5.78 -13.50 -7.21
CA LEU A 108 -4.91 -12.34 -7.30
C LEU A 108 -4.07 -12.42 -8.57
N CYS A 109 -3.48 -11.30 -8.94
CA CYS A 109 -2.65 -11.11 -10.13
C CYS A 109 -3.44 -11.17 -11.44
N SER A 110 -3.48 -10.04 -12.13
CA SER A 110 -4.14 -9.91 -13.44
C SER A 110 -3.41 -10.64 -14.58
N ASP A 111 -2.12 -10.94 -14.42
CA ASP A 111 -1.36 -11.80 -15.32
C ASP A 111 -1.58 -13.27 -14.95
N LYS A 112 -2.22 -14.01 -15.84
CA LYS A 112 -2.58 -15.43 -15.65
C LYS A 112 -1.39 -16.33 -15.31
N ARG A 113 -0.17 -15.98 -15.74
CA ARG A 113 1.06 -16.74 -15.43
C ARG A 113 1.40 -16.75 -13.92
N TYR A 114 0.90 -15.76 -13.21
CA TYR A 114 1.17 -15.53 -11.78
C TYR A 114 -0.09 -15.56 -10.93
N GLN A 115 -1.22 -15.97 -11.53
CA GLN A 115 -2.50 -16.08 -10.83
C GLN A 115 -2.35 -16.93 -9.58
N LEU A 116 -2.85 -16.43 -8.46
CA LEU A 116 -2.89 -17.10 -7.18
C LEU A 116 -4.35 -17.24 -6.74
N ASN A 117 -4.85 -18.47 -6.72
CA ASN A 117 -6.22 -18.75 -6.32
C ASN A 117 -6.34 -18.77 -4.79
N ILE A 118 -7.32 -18.07 -4.26
CA ILE A 118 -7.53 -17.94 -2.83
C ILE A 118 -8.96 -18.29 -2.48
N ARG A 119 -9.11 -19.12 -1.44
CA ARG A 119 -10.37 -19.32 -0.74
C ARG A 119 -10.35 -18.54 0.55
N SER A 120 -11.32 -17.64 0.72
CA SER A 120 -11.57 -16.94 1.95
C SER A 120 -12.72 -17.60 2.71
N ILE A 121 -12.52 -17.88 4.00
CA ILE A 121 -13.56 -18.30 4.94
C ILE A 121 -13.63 -17.23 6.03
N SER A 122 -14.73 -16.52 6.11
CA SER A 122 -14.90 -15.36 6.97
C SER A 122 -16.08 -15.55 7.94
N GLU A 123 -15.87 -15.16 9.19
CA GLU A 123 -16.93 -15.11 10.20
C GLU A 123 -17.91 -13.96 9.95
N TYR A 124 -17.41 -12.81 9.45
CA TYR A 124 -18.24 -11.63 9.23
C TYR A 124 -18.56 -11.40 7.76
N PRO A 125 -19.83 -11.09 7.42
CA PRO A 125 -20.27 -10.89 6.03
C PRO A 125 -19.56 -9.69 5.36
N TRP A 126 -19.21 -8.65 6.10
CA TRP A 126 -18.48 -7.52 5.52
C TRP A 126 -17.02 -7.87 5.16
N SER A 127 -16.40 -8.84 5.86
CA SER A 127 -15.08 -9.34 5.46
C SER A 127 -15.14 -10.05 4.12
N ASP A 128 -16.21 -10.79 3.85
CA ASP A 128 -16.44 -11.40 2.54
C ASP A 128 -16.73 -10.36 1.45
N LEU A 129 -17.52 -9.31 1.77
CA LEU A 129 -17.73 -8.19 0.85
C LEU A 129 -16.43 -7.47 0.52
N PHE A 130 -15.53 -7.30 1.49
CA PHE A 130 -14.21 -6.74 1.26
C PHE A 130 -13.38 -7.62 0.30
N VAL A 131 -13.37 -8.93 0.49
CA VAL A 131 -12.71 -9.88 -0.41
C VAL A 131 -13.32 -9.81 -1.82
N HIS A 132 -14.66 -9.74 -1.94
CA HIS A 132 -15.33 -9.50 -3.21
C HIS A 132 -14.84 -8.23 -3.91
N ASN A 133 -14.69 -7.15 -3.15
CA ASN A 133 -14.28 -5.86 -3.71
C ASN A 133 -12.81 -5.87 -4.14
N LEU A 134 -11.92 -6.53 -3.40
CA LEU A 134 -10.48 -6.45 -3.62
C LEU A 134 -9.91 -7.55 -4.51
N PHE A 135 -10.43 -8.79 -4.46
CA PHE A 135 -9.88 -9.88 -5.27
C PHE A 135 -10.53 -9.89 -6.64
N PHE A 136 -9.84 -10.50 -7.59
CA PHE A 136 -10.47 -10.82 -8.87
C PHE A 136 -11.55 -11.88 -8.65
N ARG A 137 -12.67 -11.65 -9.28
CA ARG A 137 -13.87 -12.46 -9.13
C ARG A 137 -13.88 -13.61 -10.11
N ILE A 138 -14.36 -14.74 -9.66
CA ILE A 138 -14.66 -15.91 -10.48
C ILE A 138 -16.17 -16.03 -10.68
N SER A 139 -16.57 -16.70 -11.74
CA SER A 139 -17.96 -17.09 -11.95
C SER A 139 -18.39 -18.09 -10.87
N LYS A 140 -19.67 -18.04 -10.43
CA LYS A 140 -20.24 -19.05 -9.52
C LYS A 140 -20.16 -20.49 -10.08
N ILE A 141 -20.00 -20.63 -11.40
CA ILE A 141 -19.96 -21.92 -12.09
C ILE A 141 -18.54 -22.50 -12.12
N GLU A 142 -17.51 -21.63 -12.07
CA GLU A 142 -16.12 -22.07 -12.09
C GLU A 142 -15.73 -22.70 -10.76
N LYS A 143 -15.26 -23.94 -10.82
CA LYS A 143 -14.61 -24.59 -9.69
C LYS A 143 -13.12 -24.28 -9.74
N ILE A 144 -12.60 -23.62 -8.71
CA ILE A 144 -11.17 -23.44 -8.56
C ILE A 144 -10.64 -24.29 -7.41
N PHE A 145 -9.42 -24.77 -7.56
CA PHE A 145 -8.65 -25.33 -6.44
C PHE A 145 -7.86 -24.18 -5.82
N PRO A 146 -8.11 -23.83 -4.54
CA PRO A 146 -7.39 -22.74 -3.92
C PRO A 146 -5.92 -23.10 -3.70
N ASP A 147 -5.02 -22.20 -4.07
CA ASP A 147 -3.61 -22.29 -3.72
C ASP A 147 -3.36 -21.90 -2.27
N TRP A 148 -4.19 -20.99 -1.75
CA TRP A 148 -4.09 -20.47 -0.40
C TRP A 148 -5.46 -20.39 0.28
N LEU A 149 -5.45 -20.64 1.59
CA LEU A 149 -6.58 -20.41 2.48
C LEU A 149 -6.38 -19.08 3.21
N LEU A 150 -7.40 -18.22 3.18
CA LEU A 150 -7.54 -17.06 4.05
C LEU A 150 -8.62 -17.35 5.08
N LEU A 151 -8.23 -17.54 6.34
CA LEU A 151 -9.13 -17.78 7.45
C LEU A 151 -9.27 -16.51 8.28
N CYS A 152 -10.49 -15.95 8.35
CA CYS A 152 -10.76 -14.67 8.99
C CYS A 152 -11.81 -14.84 10.09
N ALA A 153 -11.38 -14.78 11.35
CA ALA A 153 -12.19 -14.96 12.55
C ALA A 153 -12.10 -13.73 13.48
N PRO A 154 -12.71 -12.58 13.10
CA PRO A 154 -12.57 -11.34 13.86
C PRO A 154 -13.03 -11.41 15.31
N GLY A 155 -14.02 -12.25 15.62
CA GLY A 155 -14.53 -12.43 16.96
C GLY A 155 -13.70 -13.38 17.83
N PHE A 156 -12.76 -14.14 17.26
CA PHE A 156 -11.84 -15.00 18.02
C PHE A 156 -10.74 -14.14 18.65
N GLN A 157 -10.52 -14.33 19.94
CA GLN A 157 -9.45 -13.68 20.70
C GLN A 157 -8.44 -14.71 21.17
N ALA A 158 -7.18 -14.58 20.77
CA ALA A 158 -6.10 -15.41 21.26
C ALA A 158 -5.79 -15.13 22.73
N ASN A 159 -5.23 -16.11 23.41
CA ASN A 159 -4.64 -15.94 24.73
C ASN A 159 -3.12 -15.78 24.61
N PRO A 160 -2.56 -14.57 24.78
CA PRO A 160 -1.12 -14.34 24.63
C PRO A 160 -0.22 -15.23 25.48
N LYS A 161 -0.72 -15.71 26.63
CA LYS A 161 0.05 -16.57 27.52
C LYS A 161 0.26 -17.99 26.98
N THR A 162 -0.68 -18.49 26.17
CA THR A 162 -0.67 -19.89 25.69
C THR A 162 -0.51 -20.01 24.18
N ASP A 163 -0.99 -19.03 23.42
CA ASP A 163 -1.13 -19.15 21.96
C ASP A 163 0.07 -18.60 21.19
N GLY A 164 1.01 -17.96 21.88
CA GLY A 164 2.25 -17.43 21.25
C GLY A 164 2.09 -16.08 20.56
N THR A 165 0.90 -15.49 20.59
CA THR A 165 0.65 -14.14 20.08
C THR A 165 1.11 -13.08 21.09
N ARG A 166 1.37 -11.85 20.62
CA ARG A 166 1.69 -10.72 21.50
C ARG A 166 0.45 -10.17 22.19
N GLU A 167 -0.66 -10.10 21.45
CA GLU A 167 -1.94 -9.57 21.89
C GLU A 167 -3.07 -10.55 21.52
N LYS A 168 -4.30 -10.19 21.83
CA LYS A 168 -5.48 -10.98 21.50
C LYS A 168 -5.78 -11.05 20.01
N ASN A 169 -5.36 -10.04 19.25
CA ASN A 169 -5.45 -9.99 17.79
C ASN A 169 -4.16 -10.49 17.15
N PHE A 170 -4.27 -11.05 15.97
CA PHE A 170 -3.14 -11.57 15.22
C PHE A 170 -3.44 -11.66 13.73
N SER A 171 -2.36 -11.63 12.94
CA SER A 171 -2.35 -12.03 11.53
C SER A 171 -1.10 -12.88 11.31
N ILE A 172 -1.28 -14.16 10.98
CA ILE A 172 -0.20 -15.14 10.87
C ILE A 172 -0.18 -15.72 9.46
N LEU A 173 1.02 -15.70 8.84
CA LEU A 173 1.27 -16.27 7.52
C LEU A 173 2.03 -17.59 7.66
N ASN A 174 1.46 -18.69 7.19
CA ASN A 174 2.12 -19.98 7.11
C ASN A 174 2.36 -20.36 5.65
N PHE A 175 3.60 -20.27 5.20
CA PHE A 175 3.97 -20.54 3.81
C PHE A 175 3.99 -22.03 3.47
N GLN A 176 4.30 -22.88 4.44
CA GLN A 176 4.30 -24.34 4.25
C GLN A 176 2.87 -24.86 4.07
N LYS A 177 1.96 -24.43 4.91
CA LYS A 177 0.54 -24.84 4.86
C LYS A 177 -0.29 -23.99 3.90
N LYS A 178 0.27 -22.90 3.38
CA LYS A 178 -0.39 -21.92 2.50
C LYS A 178 -1.66 -21.34 3.14
N ILE A 179 -1.54 -20.92 4.40
CA ILE A 179 -2.64 -20.36 5.19
C ILE A 179 -2.27 -18.95 5.65
N VAL A 180 -3.21 -18.02 5.48
CA VAL A 180 -3.26 -16.74 6.19
C VAL A 180 -4.37 -16.85 7.23
N MET A 181 -4.03 -16.65 8.50
CA MET A 181 -4.98 -16.72 9.61
C MET A 181 -5.03 -15.37 10.33
N ILE A 182 -6.23 -14.78 10.40
CA ILE A 182 -6.49 -13.48 11.02
C ILE A 182 -7.55 -13.69 12.11
N GLY A 183 -7.24 -13.23 13.33
CA GLY A 183 -8.17 -13.26 14.46
C GLY A 183 -8.13 -11.98 15.29
N GLY A 184 -9.21 -11.72 16.03
CA GLY A 184 -9.32 -10.62 16.99
C GLY A 184 -9.41 -9.22 16.39
N SER A 185 -9.51 -9.07 15.07
CA SER A 185 -9.63 -7.79 14.39
C SER A 185 -10.64 -7.84 13.24
N GLY A 186 -11.60 -6.93 13.25
CA GLY A 186 -12.55 -6.75 12.15
C GLY A 186 -12.05 -5.80 11.04
N TYR A 187 -10.86 -5.20 11.21
CA TYR A 187 -10.29 -4.28 10.23
C TYR A 187 -9.81 -5.01 8.97
N THR A 188 -10.46 -4.75 7.85
CA THR A 188 -10.25 -5.52 6.61
C THR A 188 -8.92 -5.25 5.92
N GLY A 189 -8.24 -4.15 6.27
CA GLY A 189 -6.89 -3.88 5.79
C GLY A 189 -5.85 -4.94 6.18
N GLU A 190 -6.12 -5.77 7.21
CA GLU A 190 -5.28 -6.93 7.53
C GLU A 190 -5.38 -8.01 6.44
N ILE A 191 -6.57 -8.26 5.89
CA ILE A 191 -6.79 -9.18 4.76
C ILE A 191 -5.92 -8.78 3.58
N LYS A 192 -6.08 -7.52 3.11
CA LYS A 192 -5.31 -6.99 1.98
C LYS A 192 -3.81 -7.15 2.17
N LYS A 193 -3.29 -6.67 3.29
CA LYS A 193 -1.85 -6.57 3.50
C LYS A 193 -1.17 -7.88 3.88
N SER A 194 -1.90 -8.83 4.44
CA SER A 194 -1.40 -10.19 4.66
C SER A 194 -1.17 -10.90 3.32
N ILE A 195 -2.14 -10.82 2.42
CA ILE A 195 -2.04 -11.41 1.09
C ILE A 195 -0.96 -10.71 0.26
N PHE A 196 -0.84 -9.38 0.34
CA PHE A 196 0.27 -8.67 -0.29
C PHE A 196 1.64 -9.17 0.19
N SER A 197 1.76 -9.50 1.47
CA SER A 197 3.00 -10.06 1.99
C SER A 197 3.27 -11.48 1.51
N VAL A 198 2.23 -12.28 1.29
CA VAL A 198 2.37 -13.58 0.62
C VAL A 198 2.97 -13.39 -0.77
N LEU A 199 2.43 -12.48 -1.59
CA LEU A 199 2.95 -12.19 -2.93
C LEU A 199 4.37 -11.63 -2.89
N ASN A 200 4.69 -10.76 -1.93
CA ASN A 200 6.03 -10.20 -1.73
C ASN A 200 7.09 -11.24 -1.34
N PHE A 201 6.68 -12.41 -0.86
CA PHE A 201 7.59 -13.52 -0.62
C PHE A 201 7.66 -14.47 -1.82
N ILE A 202 6.51 -14.93 -2.34
CA ILE A 202 6.50 -16.01 -3.34
C ILE A 202 6.95 -15.54 -4.73
N LEU A 203 6.58 -14.32 -5.13
CA LEU A 203 6.89 -13.81 -6.46
C LEU A 203 8.40 -13.62 -6.69
N PRO A 204 9.15 -12.92 -5.81
CA PRO A 204 10.60 -12.81 -5.98
C PRO A 204 11.33 -14.13 -5.73
N THR A 205 10.84 -14.95 -4.80
CA THR A 205 11.54 -16.17 -4.41
C THR A 205 11.44 -17.28 -5.46
N TYR A 206 10.29 -17.43 -6.11
CA TYR A 206 10.00 -18.59 -6.96
C TYR A 206 9.63 -18.25 -8.40
N LYS A 207 9.34 -16.99 -8.71
CA LYS A 207 8.80 -16.57 -10.01
C LYS A 207 9.63 -15.50 -10.71
N ASN A 208 10.69 -15.01 -10.08
CA ASN A 208 11.51 -13.90 -10.60
C ASN A 208 10.69 -12.67 -11.01
N VAL A 209 9.68 -12.33 -10.20
CA VAL A 209 8.84 -11.15 -10.39
C VAL A 209 9.15 -10.15 -9.29
N PHE A 210 9.37 -8.91 -9.66
CA PHE A 210 9.59 -7.80 -8.72
C PHE A 210 8.25 -7.25 -8.20
N PRO A 211 7.87 -7.52 -6.95
CA PRO A 211 6.65 -6.99 -6.35
C PRO A 211 6.88 -5.56 -5.87
N MET A 212 5.90 -4.69 -6.08
CA MET A 212 6.00 -3.26 -5.84
C MET A 212 4.79 -2.72 -5.10
N HIS A 213 5.03 -1.94 -4.05
CA HIS A 213 4.02 -1.11 -3.39
C HIS A 213 3.93 0.23 -4.11
N CYS A 214 3.28 0.27 -5.23
CA CYS A 214 3.15 1.44 -6.09
C CYS A 214 1.79 1.47 -6.79
N ALA A 215 1.35 2.66 -7.22
CA ALA A 215 0.31 2.79 -8.22
C ALA A 215 0.92 2.71 -9.63
N ALA A 216 0.13 2.31 -10.61
CA ALA A 216 0.54 2.25 -12.02
C ALA A 216 -0.55 2.76 -12.95
N ASN A 217 -0.15 3.51 -13.98
CA ASN A 217 -1.05 3.95 -15.03
C ASN A 217 -0.37 3.90 -16.43
N ILE A 218 -1.19 3.92 -17.46
CA ILE A 218 -0.75 3.90 -18.86
C ILE A 218 -1.32 5.11 -19.62
N GLY A 219 -0.50 5.79 -20.39
CA GLY A 219 -0.92 6.89 -21.27
C GLY A 219 -1.97 6.45 -22.27
N LYS A 220 -3.07 7.20 -22.43
CA LYS A 220 -4.13 6.88 -23.39
C LYS A 220 -3.63 6.83 -24.82
N HIS A 221 -2.78 7.77 -25.21
CA HIS A 221 -2.24 7.92 -26.55
C HIS A 221 -0.81 7.37 -26.66
N THR A 222 0.07 7.73 -25.74
CA THR A 222 1.50 7.39 -25.73
C THR A 222 1.78 5.93 -25.41
N LYS A 223 0.84 5.24 -24.75
CA LYS A 223 0.97 3.84 -24.30
C LYS A 223 2.21 3.59 -23.44
N ASP A 224 2.76 4.62 -22.85
CA ASP A 224 3.83 4.51 -21.87
C ASP A 224 3.28 4.22 -20.47
N THR A 225 4.00 3.44 -19.71
CA THR A 225 3.67 3.13 -18.32
C THR A 225 4.45 4.02 -17.36
N ALA A 226 3.74 4.51 -16.35
CA ALA A 226 4.33 5.22 -15.22
C ALA A 226 4.00 4.51 -13.90
N LEU A 227 5.01 4.43 -13.01
CA LEU A 227 4.92 3.83 -11.69
C LEU A 227 5.07 4.92 -10.62
N PHE A 228 4.24 4.87 -9.58
CA PHE A 228 4.22 5.86 -8.50
C PHE A 228 4.39 5.15 -7.16
N PHE A 229 5.60 5.21 -6.62
CA PHE A 229 5.89 4.75 -5.27
C PHE A 229 5.63 5.86 -4.26
N GLY A 230 5.23 5.50 -3.07
CA GLY A 230 5.03 6.46 -2.00
C GLY A 230 4.26 5.86 -0.82
N LEU A 231 4.50 6.41 0.36
CA LEU A 231 3.80 6.01 1.57
C LEU A 231 2.42 6.68 1.66
N SER A 232 1.62 6.26 2.63
CA SER A 232 0.33 6.92 2.90
C SER A 232 0.52 8.41 3.14
N GLY A 233 -0.31 9.24 2.52
CA GLY A 233 -0.24 10.70 2.65
C GLY A 233 0.72 11.42 1.69
N THR A 234 1.53 10.71 0.91
CA THR A 234 2.41 11.33 -0.10
C THR A 234 1.68 11.72 -1.38
N GLY A 235 0.41 11.37 -1.52
CA GLY A 235 -0.40 11.70 -2.69
C GLY A 235 -0.36 10.65 -3.81
N LYS A 236 0.04 9.40 -3.52
CA LYS A 236 0.13 8.32 -4.52
C LYS A 236 -1.13 8.20 -5.38
N THR A 237 -2.30 7.99 -4.77
CA THR A 237 -3.58 7.88 -5.49
C THR A 237 -3.92 9.17 -6.23
N THR A 238 -3.75 10.33 -5.59
CA THR A 238 -4.08 11.64 -6.17
C THR A 238 -3.23 12.00 -7.40
N ILE A 239 -1.94 11.63 -7.39
CA ILE A 239 -1.00 11.95 -8.49
C ILE A 239 -1.06 10.92 -9.61
N SER A 240 -1.29 9.63 -9.29
CA SER A 240 -1.41 8.59 -10.31
C SER A 240 -2.72 8.68 -11.12
N ASN A 241 -3.73 9.34 -10.56
CA ASN A 241 -5.02 9.56 -11.22
C ASN A 241 -4.95 10.78 -12.15
N ASP A 242 -4.84 10.53 -13.45
CA ASP A 242 -4.79 11.54 -14.51
C ASP A 242 -5.87 11.23 -15.57
N VAL A 243 -6.56 12.27 -16.03
CA VAL A 243 -7.64 12.13 -17.04
C VAL A 243 -7.11 11.62 -18.40
N ASN A 244 -5.84 11.86 -18.71
CA ASN A 244 -5.17 11.45 -19.95
C ASN A 244 -4.49 10.06 -19.83
N ARG A 245 -4.58 9.42 -18.67
CA ARG A 245 -3.98 8.13 -18.42
C ARG A 245 -5.02 7.16 -17.85
N LYS A 246 -4.89 5.87 -18.15
CA LYS A 246 -5.76 4.83 -17.62
C LYS A 246 -5.08 4.17 -16.42
N LEU A 247 -5.81 3.97 -15.34
CA LEU A 247 -5.33 3.28 -14.16
C LEU A 247 -5.12 1.78 -14.46
N ILE A 248 -3.98 1.23 -14.07
CA ILE A 248 -3.71 -0.21 -14.02
C ILE A 248 -4.05 -0.72 -12.62
N GLY A 249 -3.63 0.00 -11.59
CA GLY A 249 -3.96 -0.24 -10.19
C GLY A 249 -3.43 0.89 -9.30
N ASP A 250 -3.97 1.02 -8.11
CA ASP A 250 -3.69 2.15 -7.22
C ASP A 250 -2.64 1.86 -6.13
N ASP A 251 -2.27 0.57 -5.89
CA ASP A 251 -1.46 0.26 -4.72
C ASP A 251 -0.41 -0.86 -4.89
N GLU A 252 -0.70 -1.97 -5.58
CA GLU A 252 0.13 -3.19 -5.55
C GLU A 252 0.29 -3.81 -6.94
N HIS A 253 1.55 -3.97 -7.39
CA HIS A 253 1.87 -4.45 -8.74
C HIS A 253 3.05 -5.41 -8.74
N GLY A 254 3.12 -6.24 -9.78
CA GLY A 254 4.28 -7.04 -10.13
C GLY A 254 4.94 -6.54 -11.42
N TRP A 255 6.26 -6.64 -11.48
CA TRP A 255 7.06 -6.36 -12.66
C TRP A 255 7.81 -7.64 -13.07
N THR A 256 7.40 -8.22 -14.18
CA THR A 256 7.91 -9.51 -14.67
C THR A 256 9.29 -9.37 -15.31
N TYR A 257 10.01 -10.47 -15.50
CA TYR A 257 11.31 -10.48 -16.17
C TYR A 257 11.23 -9.98 -17.63
N ASP A 258 10.10 -10.20 -18.30
CA ASP A 258 9.80 -9.76 -19.67
C ASP A 258 9.12 -8.38 -19.73
N ASP A 259 9.33 -7.56 -18.71
CA ASP A 259 8.92 -6.16 -18.62
C ASP A 259 7.42 -5.87 -18.71
N ILE A 260 6.60 -6.78 -18.19
CA ILE A 260 5.18 -6.56 -18.01
C ILE A 260 4.90 -6.09 -16.57
N ILE A 261 4.15 -5.02 -16.43
CA ILE A 261 3.54 -4.58 -15.17
C ILE A 261 2.14 -5.18 -15.11
N PHE A 262 1.81 -5.78 -13.98
CA PHE A 262 0.47 -6.33 -13.73
C PHE A 262 -0.03 -5.98 -12.33
N ASN A 263 -1.35 -5.77 -12.22
CA ASN A 263 -1.99 -5.45 -10.97
C ASN A 263 -2.23 -6.73 -10.14
N PHE A 264 -2.05 -6.66 -8.83
CA PHE A 264 -2.33 -7.78 -7.93
C PHE A 264 -3.81 -7.88 -7.57
N GLU A 265 -4.55 -6.80 -7.63
CA GLU A 265 -5.88 -6.67 -7.05
C GLU A 265 -6.97 -6.36 -8.08
N GLY A 266 -8.16 -6.89 -7.85
CA GLY A 266 -9.36 -6.59 -8.64
C GLY A 266 -10.17 -5.40 -8.11
N GLY A 267 -9.64 -4.63 -7.17
CA GLY A 267 -10.30 -3.50 -6.54
C GLY A 267 -9.35 -2.49 -5.92
N CYS A 268 -9.92 -1.52 -5.22
CA CYS A 268 -9.21 -0.44 -4.55
C CYS A 268 -9.62 -0.33 -3.08
N TYR A 269 -8.67 0.11 -2.24
CA TYR A 269 -8.90 0.35 -0.81
C TYR A 269 -8.29 1.70 -0.41
N ALA A 270 -9.09 2.74 -0.44
CA ALA A 270 -8.64 4.11 -0.32
C ALA A 270 -8.97 4.75 1.04
N LYS A 271 -8.11 5.67 1.49
CA LYS A 271 -8.41 6.57 2.63
C LYS A 271 -9.33 7.69 2.15
N ILE A 272 -10.37 8.00 2.92
CA ILE A 272 -11.41 8.96 2.54
C ILE A 272 -11.62 10.12 3.51
N LEU A 273 -10.76 10.28 4.50
CA LEU A 273 -10.80 11.46 5.38
C LEU A 273 -10.52 12.72 4.56
N GLY A 274 -11.43 13.69 4.64
CA GLY A 274 -11.34 14.97 3.94
C GLY A 274 -11.53 14.90 2.42
N ILE A 275 -12.14 13.81 1.91
CA ILE A 275 -12.42 13.66 0.48
C ILE A 275 -13.52 14.60 0.02
N SER A 276 -13.38 15.15 -1.19
CA SER A 276 -14.45 15.86 -1.89
C SER A 276 -14.43 15.50 -3.38
N LYS A 277 -15.53 15.80 -4.06
CA LYS A 277 -15.69 15.56 -5.50
C LYS A 277 -14.62 16.27 -6.33
N GLU A 278 -14.18 17.45 -5.88
CA GLU A 278 -13.18 18.29 -6.56
C GLU A 278 -11.75 17.74 -6.36
N ARG A 279 -11.47 17.20 -5.17
CA ARG A 279 -10.13 16.71 -4.82
C ARG A 279 -9.85 15.34 -5.38
N GLU A 280 -10.81 14.41 -5.22
CA GLU A 280 -10.68 12.99 -5.57
C GLU A 280 -11.94 12.50 -6.30
N PRO A 281 -12.23 13.00 -7.51
CA PRO A 281 -13.47 12.70 -8.22
C PRO A 281 -13.67 11.21 -8.46
N MET A 282 -12.60 10.46 -8.75
CA MET A 282 -12.69 9.02 -9.04
C MET A 282 -13.12 8.21 -7.82
N ILE A 283 -12.52 8.49 -6.64
CA ILE A 283 -12.92 7.81 -5.40
C ILE A 283 -14.33 8.24 -5.00
N TYR A 284 -14.64 9.53 -5.13
CA TYR A 284 -15.97 10.05 -4.80
C TYR A 284 -17.07 9.38 -5.63
N HIS A 285 -16.87 9.19 -6.92
CA HIS A 285 -17.82 8.48 -7.80
C HIS A 285 -17.89 6.96 -7.54
N ALA A 286 -16.90 6.38 -6.88
CA ALA A 286 -16.94 4.98 -6.47
C ALA A 286 -17.74 4.74 -5.19
N ILE A 287 -18.20 5.83 -4.49
CA ILE A 287 -19.09 5.74 -3.32
C ILE A 287 -20.51 5.45 -3.81
N LYS A 288 -20.77 4.20 -4.12
CA LYS A 288 -22.07 3.73 -4.62
C LYS A 288 -22.32 2.30 -4.16
N ARG A 289 -23.57 1.80 -4.29
CA ARG A 289 -23.97 0.46 -3.88
C ARG A 289 -22.99 -0.60 -4.36
N GLY A 290 -22.60 -1.54 -3.46
CA GLY A 290 -21.56 -2.54 -3.69
C GLY A 290 -20.18 -2.14 -3.17
N ALA A 291 -19.91 -0.84 -2.97
CA ALA A 291 -18.75 -0.42 -2.16
C ALA A 291 -19.02 -0.60 -0.67
N MET A 292 -17.98 -0.55 0.14
CA MET A 292 -18.08 -0.61 1.60
C MET A 292 -17.22 0.45 2.25
N LEU A 293 -17.82 1.20 3.17
CA LEU A 293 -17.18 2.22 4.00
C LEU A 293 -16.85 1.65 5.37
N GLU A 294 -15.67 1.95 5.88
CA GLU A 294 -15.22 1.55 7.21
C GLU A 294 -14.99 2.75 8.10
N ASN A 295 -15.57 2.67 9.31
CA ASN A 295 -15.31 3.58 10.42
C ASN A 295 -15.62 5.05 10.07
N VAL A 296 -16.69 5.27 9.32
CA VAL A 296 -17.19 6.59 8.97
C VAL A 296 -18.27 7.04 9.94
N VAL A 297 -18.38 8.35 10.15
CA VAL A 297 -19.48 8.96 10.91
C VAL A 297 -20.61 9.29 9.96
N LEU A 298 -21.84 8.89 10.30
CA LEU A 298 -23.04 9.25 9.57
C LEU A 298 -23.80 10.37 10.28
N LYS A 299 -24.27 11.36 9.52
CA LYS A 299 -25.16 12.40 10.05
C LYS A 299 -26.50 11.78 10.46
N LYS A 300 -26.93 12.02 11.71
CA LYS A 300 -28.06 11.31 12.34
C LYS A 300 -29.36 11.36 11.54
N ARG A 301 -29.70 12.49 10.90
CA ARG A 301 -30.99 12.67 10.18
C ARG A 301 -30.93 12.19 8.74
N THR A 302 -29.84 12.46 8.01
CA THR A 302 -29.74 12.23 6.57
C THR A 302 -29.05 10.94 6.22
N LYS A 303 -28.31 10.31 7.15
CA LYS A 303 -27.39 9.19 6.90
C LYS A 303 -26.31 9.50 5.86
N GLU A 304 -26.05 10.79 5.60
CA GLU A 304 -24.90 11.23 4.81
C GLU A 304 -23.61 10.94 5.55
N VAL A 305 -22.56 10.60 4.81
CA VAL A 305 -21.21 10.43 5.37
C VAL A 305 -20.59 11.78 5.67
N ASP A 306 -20.12 11.98 6.91
CA ASP A 306 -19.30 13.12 7.28
C ASP A 306 -17.82 12.80 7.10
N PHE A 307 -17.28 13.11 5.91
CA PHE A 307 -15.88 12.84 5.57
C PHE A 307 -14.85 13.69 6.32
N PHE A 308 -15.31 14.69 7.08
CA PHE A 308 -14.41 15.55 7.86
C PHE A 308 -14.43 15.23 9.36
N ASN A 309 -15.29 14.31 9.78
CA ASN A 309 -15.45 13.92 11.17
C ASN A 309 -14.59 12.69 11.49
N ASP A 310 -13.45 12.91 12.14
CA ASP A 310 -12.49 11.87 12.51
C ASP A 310 -12.67 11.32 13.94
N SER A 311 -13.84 11.56 14.56
CA SER A 311 -14.11 11.16 15.95
C SER A 311 -14.00 9.64 16.20
N ILE A 312 -14.24 8.80 15.18
CA ILE A 312 -13.97 7.35 15.26
C ILE A 312 -12.51 7.07 14.93
N THR A 313 -12.00 7.62 13.83
CA THR A 313 -10.63 7.42 13.38
C THR A 313 -10.24 8.37 12.26
N GLN A 314 -8.96 8.71 12.19
CA GLN A 314 -8.38 9.36 11.02
C GLN A 314 -8.15 8.41 9.84
N ASN A 315 -8.43 7.12 10.01
CA ASN A 315 -8.21 6.07 9.01
C ASN A 315 -9.52 5.56 8.38
N MET A 316 -10.49 6.44 8.17
CA MET A 316 -11.69 6.10 7.39
C MET A 316 -11.32 5.54 6.02
N ARG A 317 -11.95 4.45 5.61
CA ARG A 317 -11.64 3.75 4.37
C ARG A 317 -12.88 3.46 3.53
N ILE A 318 -12.64 3.28 2.24
CA ILE A 318 -13.59 2.69 1.30
C ILE A 318 -12.93 1.55 0.55
N SER A 319 -13.63 0.42 0.39
CA SER A 319 -13.29 -0.63 -0.56
C SER A 319 -14.31 -0.69 -1.69
N TYR A 320 -13.84 -0.86 -2.93
CA TYR A 320 -14.69 -0.98 -4.10
C TYR A 320 -13.98 -1.74 -5.23
N PRO A 321 -14.73 -2.44 -6.11
CA PRO A 321 -14.16 -3.10 -7.26
C PRO A 321 -13.56 -2.08 -8.23
N ILE A 322 -12.45 -2.44 -8.89
CA ILE A 322 -11.72 -1.52 -9.78
C ILE A 322 -12.58 -1.05 -10.97
N TYR A 323 -13.56 -1.85 -11.41
CA TYR A 323 -14.48 -1.47 -12.49
C TYR A 323 -15.47 -0.35 -12.11
N PHE A 324 -15.48 0.08 -10.85
CA PHE A 324 -16.19 1.32 -10.46
C PHE A 324 -15.50 2.58 -10.98
N ILE A 325 -14.24 2.46 -11.38
CA ILE A 325 -13.46 3.54 -12.01
C ILE A 325 -13.64 3.48 -13.52
N ASN A 326 -14.10 4.56 -14.13
CA ASN A 326 -14.35 4.62 -15.57
C ASN A 326 -13.07 4.60 -16.42
N ASN A 327 -11.97 5.11 -15.88
CA ASN A 327 -10.72 5.32 -16.61
C ASN A 327 -9.66 4.26 -16.26
N ILE A 328 -9.97 2.98 -16.47
CA ILE A 328 -9.07 1.84 -16.19
C ILE A 328 -8.53 1.23 -17.48
N GLU A 329 -7.35 0.61 -17.40
CA GLU A 329 -6.86 -0.32 -18.40
C GLU A 329 -7.54 -1.68 -18.21
N LYS A 330 -8.32 -2.11 -19.21
CA LYS A 330 -9.20 -3.29 -19.07
C LYS A 330 -8.47 -4.58 -18.70
N LYS A 331 -7.26 -4.77 -19.23
CA LYS A 331 -6.45 -5.97 -18.94
C LYS A 331 -5.72 -5.87 -17.61
N LEU A 332 -5.61 -4.68 -17.02
CA LEU A 332 -4.81 -4.37 -15.84
C LEU A 332 -3.35 -4.83 -15.99
N LEU A 333 -2.86 -4.78 -17.21
CA LEU A 333 -1.49 -5.13 -17.64
C LEU A 333 -0.94 -4.00 -18.48
N SER A 334 0.36 -3.80 -18.42
CA SER A 334 1.07 -2.86 -19.29
C SER A 334 2.54 -3.23 -19.43
N SER A 335 3.16 -2.70 -20.47
CA SER A 335 4.59 -2.75 -20.74
C SER A 335 5.09 -1.34 -21.06
N ASN A 336 6.31 -1.20 -21.61
CA ASN A 336 6.85 0.10 -22.02
C ASN A 336 6.94 1.12 -20.88
N ILE A 337 7.57 0.71 -19.78
CA ILE A 337 7.79 1.57 -18.62
C ILE A 337 8.74 2.70 -19.02
N ARG A 338 8.32 3.95 -18.81
CA ARG A 338 9.11 5.14 -19.15
C ARG A 338 9.46 6.00 -17.96
N ASN A 339 8.60 6.03 -16.94
CA ASN A 339 8.79 6.90 -15.81
C ASN A 339 8.49 6.17 -14.49
N ILE A 340 9.32 6.38 -13.50
CA ILE A 340 9.12 5.96 -12.10
C ILE A 340 9.17 7.21 -11.23
N PHE A 341 8.18 7.39 -10.37
CA PHE A 341 8.09 8.50 -9.43
C PHE A 341 8.18 7.99 -8.00
N PHE A 342 9.16 8.49 -7.24
CA PHE A 342 9.23 8.34 -5.79
C PHE A 342 8.60 9.55 -5.13
N LEU A 343 7.35 9.40 -4.67
CA LEU A 343 6.62 10.46 -4.00
C LEU A 343 7.05 10.53 -2.54
N THR A 344 7.48 11.68 -2.10
CA THR A 344 7.81 11.96 -0.72
C THR A 344 7.04 13.18 -0.22
N TYR A 345 6.76 13.22 1.08
CA TYR A 345 6.32 14.43 1.75
C TYR A 345 7.49 14.93 2.60
N ASP A 346 8.16 15.99 2.19
CA ASP A 346 9.20 16.61 3.00
C ASP A 346 8.59 17.67 3.92
N ALA A 347 8.71 17.47 5.23
CA ALA A 347 8.27 18.44 6.24
C ALA A 347 9.39 19.40 6.68
N PHE A 348 10.62 19.22 6.18
CA PHE A 348 11.77 20.05 6.51
C PHE A 348 11.95 21.21 5.51
N GLY A 349 11.32 21.14 4.34
CA GLY A 349 11.36 22.16 3.31
C GLY A 349 12.69 22.25 2.55
N VAL A 350 13.44 21.17 2.52
CA VAL A 350 14.80 21.11 1.96
C VAL A 350 14.90 20.27 0.68
N LEU A 351 13.93 19.39 0.41
CA LEU A 351 13.92 18.63 -0.83
C LEU A 351 13.26 19.42 -1.98
N PRO A 352 13.80 19.29 -3.21
CA PRO A 352 13.23 19.97 -4.37
C PRO A 352 11.85 19.40 -4.73
N PRO A 353 10.97 20.21 -5.36
CA PRO A 353 9.67 19.75 -5.84
C PRO A 353 9.75 18.59 -6.81
N ILE A 354 10.79 18.56 -7.65
CA ILE A 354 11.13 17.44 -8.52
C ILE A 354 12.63 17.35 -8.73
N ALA A 355 13.15 16.13 -8.77
CA ALA A 355 14.55 15.85 -9.13
C ALA A 355 14.63 14.58 -9.97
N LYS A 356 15.57 14.56 -10.93
CA LYS A 356 15.92 13.37 -11.70
C LYS A 356 17.00 12.59 -10.95
N LEU A 357 16.82 11.27 -10.86
CA LEU A 357 17.74 10.37 -10.19
C LEU A 357 18.49 9.51 -11.22
N ASN A 358 19.75 9.22 -10.95
CA ASN A 358 20.48 8.16 -11.64
C ASN A 358 20.07 6.77 -11.07
N LYS A 359 20.64 5.71 -11.60
CA LYS A 359 20.29 4.34 -11.20
C LYS A 359 20.67 4.05 -9.73
N GLU A 360 21.86 4.46 -9.33
CA GLU A 360 22.40 4.26 -7.99
C GLU A 360 21.62 5.08 -6.95
N GLN A 361 21.30 6.33 -7.26
CA GLN A 361 20.41 7.18 -6.46
C GLN A 361 19.01 6.55 -6.33
N SER A 362 18.48 6.05 -7.44
CA SER A 362 17.18 5.36 -7.42
C SER A 362 17.18 4.18 -6.45
N ALA A 363 18.26 3.39 -6.45
CA ALA A 363 18.43 2.28 -5.52
C ALA A 363 18.54 2.76 -4.07
N TYR A 364 19.31 3.82 -3.80
CA TYR A 364 19.48 4.39 -2.46
C TYR A 364 18.14 4.89 -1.89
N TYR A 365 17.44 5.74 -2.65
CA TYR A 365 16.17 6.32 -2.19
C TYR A 365 15.02 5.31 -2.15
N PHE A 366 15.01 4.32 -3.02
CA PHE A 366 14.08 3.20 -2.95
C PHE A 366 14.32 2.35 -1.70
N LEU A 367 15.59 1.99 -1.43
CA LEU A 367 15.96 1.21 -0.25
C LEU A 367 15.50 1.89 1.04
N LEU A 368 15.60 3.20 1.14
CA LEU A 368 15.22 3.94 2.34
C LEU A 368 13.73 4.25 2.42
N GLY A 369 13.07 4.57 1.30
CA GLY A 369 11.64 4.87 1.26
C GLY A 369 11.25 6.05 2.17
N TYR A 370 11.91 7.20 1.97
CA TYR A 370 11.73 8.38 2.82
C TYR A 370 10.41 9.10 2.62
N THR A 371 9.82 9.53 3.73
CA THR A 371 8.78 10.56 3.83
C THR A 371 8.84 11.23 5.20
N SER A 372 8.02 12.25 5.43
CA SER A 372 7.81 12.82 6.77
C SER A 372 6.37 12.64 7.22
N LYS A 373 6.20 12.46 8.52
CA LYS A 373 4.92 12.61 9.22
C LYS A 373 4.82 14.04 9.74
N VAL A 374 3.67 14.65 9.57
CA VAL A 374 3.40 16.02 10.03
C VAL A 374 2.73 15.97 11.39
N ALA A 375 2.97 16.99 12.24
CA ALA A 375 2.28 17.15 13.51
C ALA A 375 0.75 17.08 13.32
N GLY A 376 0.07 16.37 14.23
CA GLY A 376 -1.38 16.23 14.20
C GLY A 376 -1.95 15.24 13.16
N THR A 377 -1.10 14.55 12.38
CA THR A 377 -1.56 13.52 11.41
C THR A 377 -1.66 12.12 12.00
N GLU A 378 -1.02 11.85 13.12
CA GLU A 378 -1.12 10.63 13.92
C GLU A 378 -1.04 10.96 15.41
N LEU A 379 -1.62 10.10 16.26
CA LEU A 379 -1.54 10.23 17.72
C LEU A 379 -0.07 10.35 18.16
N ASN A 380 0.22 11.32 19.04
CA ASN A 380 1.54 11.59 19.61
C ASN A 380 2.59 12.20 18.68
N ILE A 381 2.24 12.72 17.51
CA ILE A 381 3.17 13.43 16.64
C ILE A 381 2.97 14.94 16.81
N ASN A 382 3.83 15.54 17.65
CA ASN A 382 3.80 16.98 17.96
C ASN A 382 4.81 17.81 17.15
N LYS A 383 5.71 17.15 16.41
CA LYS A 383 6.72 17.77 15.53
C LYS A 383 6.93 16.93 14.28
N PRO A 384 7.37 17.51 13.15
CA PRO A 384 7.66 16.75 11.95
C PRO A 384 8.70 15.67 12.23
N GLN A 385 8.41 14.46 11.76
CA GLN A 385 9.32 13.32 11.92
C GLN A 385 9.63 12.70 10.57
N ALA A 386 10.93 12.62 10.23
CA ALA A 386 11.37 11.80 9.12
C ALA A 386 11.00 10.34 9.38
N THR A 387 10.38 9.72 8.42
CA THR A 387 9.96 8.33 8.46
C THR A 387 10.58 7.59 7.29
N PHE A 388 11.13 6.43 7.56
CA PHE A 388 11.73 5.56 6.55
C PHE A 388 10.99 4.25 6.52
N SER A 389 10.59 3.81 5.33
CA SER A 389 9.92 2.54 5.10
C SER A 389 10.52 1.91 3.85
N SER A 390 11.45 1.00 4.06
CA SER A 390 12.24 0.39 2.99
C SER A 390 11.36 -0.08 1.85
N CYS A 391 11.80 0.20 0.63
CA CYS A 391 11.10 -0.12 -0.62
C CYS A 391 9.67 0.45 -0.66
N PHE A 392 9.39 1.52 0.10
CA PHE A 392 8.05 2.11 0.32
C PHE A 392 7.01 1.12 0.88
N GLY A 393 7.45 -0.02 1.43
CA GLY A 393 6.56 -1.10 1.84
C GLY A 393 7.08 -1.98 2.97
N ALA A 394 8.03 -1.51 3.81
CA ALA A 394 8.71 -2.30 4.83
C ALA A 394 7.81 -3.25 5.64
N PRO A 395 6.61 -2.84 6.13
CA PRO A 395 5.76 -3.75 6.90
C PRO A 395 5.24 -4.96 6.11
N PHE A 396 5.41 -4.99 4.78
CA PHE A 396 4.85 -6.04 3.90
C PHE A 396 5.91 -6.84 3.17
N MET A 397 7.19 -6.53 3.42
CA MET A 397 8.33 -7.09 2.68
C MET A 397 9.00 -8.20 3.52
N PRO A 398 8.69 -9.49 3.30
CA PRO A 398 9.29 -10.56 4.08
C PRO A 398 10.78 -10.75 3.84
N LEU A 399 11.27 -10.53 2.61
CA LEU A 399 12.69 -10.67 2.29
C LEU A 399 13.49 -9.43 2.72
N HIS A 400 14.81 -9.55 2.76
CA HIS A 400 15.69 -8.43 3.06
C HIS A 400 15.50 -7.29 2.02
N PRO A 401 15.36 -6.01 2.42
CA PRO A 401 15.09 -4.90 1.52
C PRO A 401 16.08 -4.76 0.36
N VAL A 402 17.34 -5.12 0.59
CA VAL A 402 18.37 -5.14 -0.47
C VAL A 402 18.02 -6.12 -1.60
N THR A 403 17.28 -7.19 -1.33
CA THR A 403 16.81 -8.12 -2.39
C THR A 403 15.90 -7.41 -3.38
N TYR A 404 14.90 -6.68 -2.90
CA TYR A 404 14.00 -5.90 -3.75
C TYR A 404 14.71 -4.75 -4.45
N THR A 405 15.69 -4.12 -3.77
CA THR A 405 16.51 -3.06 -4.37
C THR A 405 17.36 -3.59 -5.51
N LYS A 406 17.95 -4.78 -5.40
CA LYS A 406 18.67 -5.45 -6.49
C LYS A 406 17.75 -5.73 -7.69
N MET A 407 16.51 -6.16 -7.44
CA MET A 407 15.53 -6.34 -8.51
C MET A 407 15.22 -5.04 -9.23
N LEU A 408 15.06 -3.91 -8.53
CA LEU A 408 14.90 -2.59 -9.15
C LEU A 408 16.11 -2.21 -9.99
N ILE A 409 17.34 -2.41 -9.48
CA ILE A 409 18.57 -2.12 -10.21
C ILE A 409 18.63 -2.88 -11.53
N GLU A 410 18.31 -4.19 -11.51
CA GLU A 410 18.28 -5.00 -12.73
C GLU A 410 17.24 -4.47 -13.74
N LYS A 411 16.08 -4.01 -13.25
CA LYS A 411 15.05 -3.39 -14.09
C LYS A 411 15.47 -2.04 -14.69
N LEU A 412 16.36 -1.32 -14.03
CA LEU A 412 16.89 -0.04 -14.54
C LEU A 412 18.14 -0.23 -15.41
N LYS A 413 18.73 -1.43 -15.43
CA LYS A 413 19.95 -1.70 -16.20
C LYS A 413 19.66 -1.67 -17.68
N ASN A 414 20.48 -0.91 -18.43
CA ASN A 414 20.40 -0.78 -19.88
C ASN A 414 19.01 -0.30 -20.41
N THR A 415 18.26 0.44 -19.59
CA THR A 415 16.96 0.98 -19.97
C THR A 415 17.00 2.52 -20.10
N LYS A 416 15.98 3.07 -20.77
CA LYS A 416 15.75 4.53 -20.87
C LYS A 416 14.66 5.01 -19.89
N ILE A 417 14.46 4.28 -18.80
CA ILE A 417 13.48 4.65 -17.77
C ILE A 417 14.01 5.84 -16.98
N ASN A 418 13.20 6.90 -16.89
CA ASN A 418 13.49 8.04 -16.04
C ASN A 418 12.97 7.76 -14.62
N VAL A 419 13.80 8.03 -13.63
CA VAL A 419 13.38 7.96 -12.22
C VAL A 419 13.40 9.37 -11.64
N TRP A 420 12.30 9.72 -10.98
CA TRP A 420 12.06 11.05 -10.42
C TRP A 420 11.75 10.94 -8.93
N MET A 421 12.37 11.81 -8.13
CA MET A 421 11.87 12.12 -6.81
C MET A 421 10.92 13.31 -6.92
N VAL A 422 9.74 13.21 -6.30
CA VAL A 422 8.73 14.28 -6.27
C VAL A 422 8.35 14.58 -4.84
N ASN A 423 8.62 15.80 -4.41
CA ASN A 423 8.22 16.30 -3.10
C ASN A 423 6.81 16.90 -3.18
N THR A 424 5.85 16.32 -2.43
CA THR A 424 4.47 16.81 -2.29
C THR A 424 4.24 17.55 -0.96
N GLY A 425 5.31 17.76 -0.21
CA GLY A 425 5.33 18.36 1.12
C GLY A 425 5.59 19.86 1.10
N LEU A 426 6.48 20.28 2.02
CA LEU A 426 6.81 21.69 2.23
C LEU A 426 8.03 22.13 1.45
N ILE A 427 8.08 23.41 1.15
CA ILE A 427 9.27 24.15 0.73
C ILE A 427 9.34 25.45 1.52
N SER A 428 10.54 26.04 1.64
CA SER A 428 10.74 27.34 2.28
C SER A 428 10.36 27.35 3.79
N GLY A 429 11.32 27.25 4.66
CA GLY A 429 11.12 27.43 6.10
C GLY A 429 10.57 26.22 6.87
N GLY A 430 10.34 25.09 6.22
CA GLY A 430 9.82 23.90 6.90
C GLY A 430 8.46 24.13 7.56
N GLU A 431 8.21 23.46 8.70
CA GLU A 431 6.91 23.45 9.37
C GLU A 431 6.45 24.83 9.88
N THR A 432 7.39 25.66 10.32
CA THR A 432 7.07 26.95 10.97
C THR A 432 6.83 28.12 10.01
N LEU A 433 7.54 28.11 8.88
CA LEU A 433 7.55 29.24 7.93
C LEU A 433 7.35 28.78 6.49
N GLY A 434 7.30 27.47 6.25
CA GLY A 434 7.17 26.88 4.94
C GLY A 434 5.73 26.86 4.44
N PHE A 435 5.58 26.71 3.14
CA PHE A 435 4.30 26.48 2.51
C PHE A 435 4.29 25.14 1.75
N ARG A 436 3.15 24.49 1.74
CA ARG A 436 2.97 23.25 1.01
C ARG A 436 2.96 23.53 -0.49
N ILE A 437 3.69 22.70 -1.25
CA ILE A 437 3.63 22.71 -2.71
C ILE A 437 2.19 22.47 -3.13
N LYS A 438 1.65 23.36 -3.96
CA LYS A 438 0.27 23.27 -4.42
C LYS A 438 0.10 22.03 -5.29
N LEU A 439 -1.01 21.31 -5.12
CA LEU A 439 -1.32 20.09 -5.87
C LEU A 439 -1.26 20.34 -7.40
N LYS A 440 -1.75 21.49 -7.85
CA LYS A 440 -1.67 21.88 -9.27
C LYS A 440 -0.25 21.94 -9.80
N ASP A 441 0.69 22.43 -8.96
CA ASP A 441 2.10 22.57 -9.35
C ASP A 441 2.78 21.18 -9.37
N THR A 442 2.49 20.32 -8.39
CA THR A 442 2.94 18.92 -8.38
C THR A 442 2.44 18.17 -9.61
N ARG A 443 1.15 18.28 -9.94
CA ARG A 443 0.57 17.66 -11.15
C ARG A 443 1.22 18.18 -12.41
N LYS A 444 1.52 19.49 -12.50
CA LYS A 444 2.21 20.09 -13.66
C LYS A 444 3.63 19.57 -13.81
N LEU A 445 4.39 19.43 -12.72
CA LEU A 445 5.74 18.87 -12.72
C LEU A 445 5.73 17.41 -13.20
N VAL A 446 4.83 16.60 -12.67
CA VAL A 446 4.66 15.19 -13.07
C VAL A 446 4.24 15.10 -14.55
N GLN A 447 3.30 15.94 -14.99
CA GLN A 447 2.88 16.00 -16.39
C GLN A 447 4.07 16.35 -17.32
N CYS A 448 4.87 17.35 -16.96
CA CYS A 448 6.06 17.72 -17.74
C CYS A 448 7.10 16.60 -17.81
N ALA A 449 7.23 15.78 -16.74
CA ALA A 449 8.08 14.59 -16.76
C ALA A 449 7.51 13.51 -17.71
N LEU A 450 6.21 13.25 -17.65
CA LEU A 450 5.50 12.28 -18.48
C LEU A 450 5.55 12.65 -19.97
N ASP A 451 5.36 13.92 -20.30
CA ASP A 451 5.37 14.44 -21.69
C ASP A 451 6.78 14.61 -22.24
N GLY A 452 7.82 14.32 -21.45
CA GLY A 452 9.21 14.47 -21.85
C GLY A 452 9.69 15.93 -21.92
N CYS A 453 8.92 16.92 -21.47
CA CYS A 453 9.34 18.32 -21.42
C CYS A 453 10.61 18.49 -20.58
N LEU A 454 10.70 17.77 -19.45
CA LEU A 454 11.87 17.83 -18.58
C LEU A 454 13.12 17.18 -19.19
N SER A 455 12.99 16.39 -20.25
CA SER A 455 14.18 15.84 -20.96
C SER A 455 14.90 16.87 -21.82
N ARG A 456 14.30 18.05 -22.05
CA ARG A 456 14.78 19.11 -22.94
C ARG A 456 15.27 20.36 -22.21
N VAL A 457 15.32 20.30 -20.87
CA VAL A 457 15.75 21.44 -20.04
C VAL A 457 17.14 21.23 -19.48
N HIS A 458 17.81 22.32 -19.10
CA HIS A 458 19.06 22.24 -18.37
C HIS A 458 18.81 21.88 -16.91
N TYR A 459 19.74 21.10 -16.37
CA TYR A 459 19.73 20.69 -14.97
C TYR A 459 20.83 21.40 -14.19
N GLU A 460 20.64 21.57 -12.89
CA GLU A 460 21.68 21.93 -11.95
C GLU A 460 21.84 20.84 -10.91
N LYS A 461 23.06 20.63 -10.46
CA LYS A 461 23.34 19.66 -9.39
C LYS A 461 22.95 20.28 -8.04
N TYR A 462 22.15 19.53 -7.27
CA TYR A 462 21.80 19.88 -5.90
C TYR A 462 22.82 19.20 -4.97
N PRO A 463 23.83 19.92 -4.41
CA PRO A 463 25.10 19.32 -3.99
C PRO A 463 24.95 18.26 -2.89
N ILE A 464 24.16 18.56 -1.86
CA ILE A 464 24.08 17.75 -0.64
C ILE A 464 23.47 16.37 -0.91
N PHE A 465 22.38 16.34 -1.68
CA PHE A 465 21.66 15.11 -2.04
C PHE A 465 22.08 14.57 -3.41
N ASN A 466 23.00 15.23 -4.07
CA ASN A 466 23.53 14.86 -5.38
C ASN A 466 22.48 14.79 -6.51
N PHE A 467 21.30 15.38 -6.31
CA PHE A 467 20.20 15.37 -7.29
C PHE A 467 20.48 16.21 -8.51
N GLN A 468 19.82 15.86 -9.61
CA GLN A 468 19.70 16.71 -10.80
C GLN A 468 18.34 17.41 -10.76
N ILE A 469 18.33 18.72 -10.49
CA ILE A 469 17.10 19.52 -10.45
C ILE A 469 16.94 20.33 -11.73
N PRO A 470 15.75 20.39 -12.35
CA PRO A 470 15.55 21.16 -13.58
C PRO A 470 15.63 22.67 -13.25
N LYS A 471 16.35 23.43 -14.07
CA LYS A 471 16.41 24.90 -13.94
C LYS A 471 15.13 25.60 -14.37
N TYR A 472 14.31 24.91 -15.16
CA TYR A 472 13.06 25.42 -15.72
C TYR A 472 12.01 24.31 -15.87
N CYS A 473 10.76 24.64 -15.63
CA CYS A 473 9.62 23.80 -15.95
C CYS A 473 8.47 24.70 -16.45
N PRO A 474 7.87 24.43 -17.62
CA PRO A 474 6.78 25.24 -18.16
C PRO A 474 5.61 25.40 -17.17
N GLY A 475 5.24 26.65 -16.87
CA GLY A 475 4.13 26.97 -15.97
C GLY A 475 4.44 26.86 -14.47
N ILE A 476 5.70 26.63 -14.11
CA ILE A 476 6.19 26.60 -12.73
C ILE A 476 7.21 27.72 -12.51
N SER A 477 7.11 28.42 -11.41
CA SER A 477 8.12 29.44 -11.04
C SER A 477 9.48 28.76 -10.80
N SER A 478 10.53 29.23 -11.50
CA SER A 478 11.88 28.68 -11.34
C SER A 478 12.43 28.83 -9.93
N ASN A 479 11.93 29.78 -9.14
CA ASN A 479 12.36 29.99 -7.76
C ASN A 479 12.02 28.81 -6.86
N ILE A 480 10.89 28.10 -7.09
CA ILE A 480 10.52 26.97 -6.26
C ILE A 480 11.26 25.68 -6.59
N LEU A 481 11.86 25.58 -7.79
CA LEU A 481 12.55 24.37 -8.24
C LEU A 481 13.82 24.09 -7.41
N ASN A 482 14.47 25.12 -6.89
CA ASN A 482 15.62 24.97 -6.00
C ASN A 482 15.28 25.43 -4.59
N PRO A 483 15.13 24.51 -3.61
CA PRO A 483 14.74 24.86 -2.24
C PRO A 483 15.63 25.91 -1.59
N LYS A 484 16.95 25.86 -1.83
CA LYS A 484 17.91 26.85 -1.27
C LYS A 484 17.53 28.30 -1.63
N LYS A 485 16.92 28.53 -2.79
CA LYS A 485 16.49 29.87 -3.24
C LYS A 485 15.24 30.35 -2.50
N THR A 486 14.43 29.46 -1.98
CA THR A 486 13.15 29.79 -1.31
C THR A 486 13.30 30.18 0.16
N TRP A 487 14.47 29.95 0.76
CA TRP A 487 14.73 30.27 2.16
C TRP A 487 15.32 31.68 2.34
N ASN A 488 14.67 32.50 3.14
CA ASN A 488 15.20 33.81 3.50
C ASN A 488 16.44 33.70 4.41
N ASN A 489 16.39 32.78 5.38
CA ASN A 489 17.50 32.53 6.31
C ASN A 489 18.31 31.31 5.86
N LYS A 490 19.48 31.55 5.30
CA LYS A 490 20.38 30.49 4.79
C LYS A 490 20.96 29.61 5.90
N LYS A 491 21.18 30.14 7.10
CA LYS A 491 21.67 29.36 8.24
C LYS A 491 20.62 28.33 8.66
N LEU A 492 19.36 28.74 8.83
CA LEU A 492 18.26 27.81 9.15
C LEU A 492 18.07 26.74 8.08
N TYR A 493 18.25 27.10 6.79
CA TYR A 493 18.23 26.12 5.71
C TYR A 493 19.31 25.05 5.91
N HIS A 494 20.57 25.45 6.14
CA HIS A 494 21.66 24.50 6.35
C HIS A 494 21.43 23.63 7.59
N ASP A 495 20.93 24.20 8.70
CA ASP A 495 20.61 23.44 9.92
C ASP A 495 19.54 22.37 9.66
N GLN A 496 18.51 22.65 8.85
CA GLN A 496 17.47 21.67 8.51
C GLN A 496 17.99 20.60 7.54
N VAL A 497 18.80 20.99 6.57
CA VAL A 497 19.48 20.05 5.68
C VAL A 497 20.33 19.07 6.46
N GLU A 498 21.18 19.57 7.36
CA GLU A 498 22.06 18.75 8.19
C GLU A 498 21.27 17.75 9.06
N LYS A 499 20.19 18.22 9.68
CA LYS A 499 19.29 17.35 10.47
C LYS A 499 18.70 16.23 9.64
N LEU A 500 18.28 16.52 8.39
CA LEU A 500 17.71 15.51 7.51
C LEU A 500 18.78 14.54 7.02
N VAL A 501 19.96 15.03 6.61
CA VAL A 501 21.09 14.21 6.16
C VAL A 501 21.50 13.21 7.25
N LYS A 502 21.68 13.66 8.49
CA LYS A 502 22.00 12.77 9.64
C LYS A 502 20.97 11.63 9.79
N LYS A 503 19.68 11.91 9.50
CA LYS A 503 18.64 10.87 9.56
C LYS A 503 18.76 9.88 8.40
N PHE A 504 19.10 10.33 7.19
CA PHE A 504 19.37 9.46 6.05
C PHE A 504 20.56 8.54 6.35
N ILE A 505 21.69 9.08 6.79
CA ILE A 505 22.91 8.33 7.15
C ILE A 505 22.57 7.27 8.21
N LYS A 506 21.97 7.67 9.33
CA LYS A 506 21.59 6.75 10.41
C LYS A 506 20.68 5.61 9.95
N ASN A 507 19.74 5.90 9.05
CA ASN A 507 18.85 4.86 8.54
C ASN A 507 19.57 3.93 7.56
N PHE A 508 20.44 4.47 6.70
CA PHE A 508 21.21 3.68 5.75
C PHE A 508 22.22 2.74 6.43
N ASP A 509 22.74 3.08 7.60
CA ASP A 509 23.67 2.24 8.36
C ASP A 509 23.13 0.82 8.60
N THR A 510 21.81 0.67 8.74
CA THR A 510 21.15 -0.63 8.87
C THR A 510 21.40 -1.55 7.65
N TYR A 511 21.58 -0.96 6.48
CA TYR A 511 21.70 -1.68 5.20
C TYR A 511 23.11 -1.66 4.62
N ARG A 512 24.00 -0.79 5.12
CA ARG A 512 25.34 -0.50 4.56
C ARG A 512 26.16 -1.76 4.26
N LYS A 513 26.18 -2.72 5.19
CA LYS A 513 26.92 -3.97 5.02
C LYS A 513 26.37 -4.93 3.96
N TYR A 514 25.11 -4.73 3.54
CA TYR A 514 24.41 -5.56 2.57
C TYR A 514 24.24 -4.89 1.21
N ALA A 515 24.32 -3.55 1.18
CA ALA A 515 24.16 -2.76 -0.03
C ALA A 515 25.44 -2.79 -0.88
N ASP A 516 25.27 -2.63 -2.20
CA ASP A 516 26.39 -2.43 -3.12
C ASP A 516 27.13 -1.13 -2.78
N LYS A 517 28.46 -1.11 -2.97
CA LYS A 517 29.29 0.08 -2.72
C LYS A 517 28.83 1.29 -3.53
N ASN A 518 28.39 1.07 -4.78
CA ASN A 518 27.91 2.16 -5.63
C ASN A 518 26.67 2.85 -5.05
N ILE A 519 25.78 2.10 -4.37
CA ILE A 519 24.65 2.68 -3.65
C ILE A 519 25.13 3.52 -2.47
N SER A 520 26.16 3.08 -1.76
CA SER A 520 26.73 3.79 -0.61
C SER A 520 27.37 5.12 -0.99
N TYR A 521 27.87 5.28 -2.22
CA TYR A 521 28.42 6.56 -2.70
C TYR A 521 27.36 7.65 -2.91
N GLU A 522 26.08 7.26 -3.05
CA GLU A 522 24.97 8.20 -3.24
C GLU A 522 24.36 8.70 -1.91
N GLU A 523 24.97 8.33 -0.79
CA GLU A 523 24.60 8.85 0.52
C GLU A 523 24.78 10.37 0.56
N PRO A 524 23.77 11.14 1.05
CA PRO A 524 23.89 12.59 1.18
C PRO A 524 25.09 12.99 2.05
N LYS A 525 25.82 14.00 1.63
CA LYS A 525 27.03 14.48 2.33
C LYS A 525 26.81 15.88 2.88
N ILE A 526 27.20 16.09 4.14
CA ILE A 526 27.23 17.43 4.71
C ILE A 526 28.44 18.14 4.08
N GLU A 527 28.21 19.28 3.44
CA GLU A 527 29.32 20.15 3.00
C GLU A 527 30.07 20.63 4.26
N GLN A 528 31.37 20.35 4.30
CA GLN A 528 32.27 20.83 5.37
C GLN A 528 32.48 22.33 5.25
#